data_da4413d80352537666f6cd3605ad6543
#
_entry.id   da4413d80352537666f6cd3605ad6543
#
_cell.length_a   1.000
_cell.length_b   1.000
_cell.length_c   1.000
_cell.angle_alpha   90.00
_cell.angle_beta   90.00
_cell.angle_gamma   90.00
#
_symmetry.space_group_name_H-M   'P 1'
#
loop_
_entity.id
_entity.type
_entity.pdbx_description
1 polymer ?
#
loop_
_entity_poly.entity_id
_entity_poly.type
_entity_poly.pdbx_seq_one_letter_code
_entity_poly.pdbx_strand_id
1 'polypeptide(L)'
;DEASGRRKKEVGSWCEELVARYFTEATGMRVERSNKMFISKKHPFMLADIDRKIVGKKIGLECKAVSYAHWRDYSELKEDGKPTYKYIFADDPMEMFLRKKQWYFQVQHYMATLGWEEWYLAVLVFLEYGDDYDFKYYHVTRDEDDIAALVDAEESFWGHVTERYDIWNQI
;
A
#
# COMPACT_ATOMS: atom_id res chain seq x y z
N ASP A 1 -24.36 -2.11 -1.90
CA ASP A 1 -25.04 -1.98 -0.59
C ASP A 1 -24.16 -1.18 0.37
N GLU A 2 -24.64 0.02 0.77
CA GLU A 2 -23.90 0.98 1.64
C GLU A 2 -23.49 0.36 2.99
N ALA A 3 -24.30 -0.52 3.55
CA ALA A 3 -24.02 -1.20 4.82
C ALA A 3 -22.81 -2.14 4.71
N SER A 4 -22.68 -2.85 3.59
CA SER A 4 -21.53 -3.72 3.31
C SER A 4 -20.25 -2.90 3.13
N GLY A 5 -20.33 -1.78 2.42
CA GLY A 5 -19.21 -0.86 2.22
C GLY A 5 -18.71 -0.24 3.54
N ARG A 6 -19.61 0.13 4.44
CA ARG A 6 -19.29 0.68 5.76
C ARG A 6 -18.56 -0.34 6.64
N ARG A 7 -19.07 -1.57 6.71
CA ARG A 7 -18.42 -2.67 7.47
C ARG A 7 -17.01 -2.98 6.97
N LYS A 8 -16.80 -2.98 5.65
CA LYS A 8 -15.46 -3.19 5.07
C LYS A 8 -14.48 -2.09 5.48
N LYS A 9 -14.92 -0.82 5.50
CA LYS A 9 -14.08 0.30 5.95
C LYS A 9 -13.74 0.21 7.45
N GLU A 10 -14.71 -0.14 8.29
CA GLU A 10 -14.49 -0.33 9.73
C GLU A 10 -13.47 -1.44 10.00
N VAL A 11 -13.64 -2.61 9.36
CA VAL A 11 -12.69 -3.73 9.48
C VAL A 11 -11.31 -3.32 8.98
N GLY A 12 -11.22 -2.61 7.85
CA GLY A 12 -9.96 -2.08 7.32
C GLY A 12 -9.24 -1.21 8.34
N SER A 13 -9.95 -0.26 8.95
CA SER A 13 -9.38 0.64 9.96
C SER A 13 -8.88 -0.09 11.22
N TRP A 14 -9.57 -1.13 11.68
CA TRP A 14 -9.10 -1.96 12.79
C TRP A 14 -7.86 -2.77 12.42
N CYS A 15 -7.83 -3.30 11.20
CA CYS A 15 -6.67 -4.02 10.70
C CYS A 15 -5.44 -3.11 10.59
N GLU A 16 -5.58 -1.88 10.12
CA GLU A 16 -4.48 -0.90 10.08
C GLU A 16 -3.91 -0.63 11.47
N GLU A 17 -4.77 -0.48 12.50
CA GLU A 17 -4.33 -0.28 13.88
C GLU A 17 -3.54 -1.49 14.40
N LEU A 18 -4.00 -2.69 14.06
CA LEU A 18 -3.34 -3.94 14.44
C LEU A 18 -1.96 -4.07 13.76
N VAL A 19 -1.87 -3.79 12.46
CA VAL A 19 -0.62 -3.79 11.70
C VAL A 19 0.37 -2.78 12.28
N ALA A 20 -0.08 -1.56 12.57
CA ALA A 20 0.73 -0.50 13.17
C ALA A 20 1.28 -0.89 14.56
N ARG A 21 0.49 -1.61 15.36
CA ARG A 21 0.92 -2.14 16.65
C ARG A 21 2.01 -3.21 16.48
N TYR A 22 1.81 -4.18 15.61
CA TYR A 22 2.81 -5.22 15.34
C TYR A 22 4.11 -4.64 14.77
N PHE A 23 4.01 -3.63 13.91
CA PHE A 23 5.18 -2.92 13.43
C PHE A 23 5.96 -2.27 14.59
N THR A 24 5.25 -1.60 15.50
CA THR A 24 5.87 -0.97 16.67
C THR A 24 6.52 -2.02 17.59
N GLU A 25 5.85 -3.15 17.84
CA GLU A 25 6.38 -4.25 18.65
C GLU A 25 7.63 -4.86 18.02
N ALA A 26 7.63 -5.07 16.70
CA ALA A 26 8.75 -5.68 15.98
C ALA A 26 9.97 -4.76 15.83
N THR A 27 9.76 -3.45 15.73
CA THR A 27 10.84 -2.49 15.40
C THR A 27 11.23 -1.56 16.55
N GLY A 28 10.39 -1.42 17.57
CA GLY A 28 10.53 -0.40 18.62
C GLY A 28 10.19 1.03 18.12
N MET A 29 9.88 1.23 16.85
CA MET A 29 9.54 2.53 16.29
C MET A 29 8.09 2.87 16.55
N ARG A 30 7.85 3.98 17.26
CA ARG A 30 6.49 4.49 17.47
C ARG A 30 5.96 5.14 16.21
N VAL A 31 4.71 4.88 15.91
CA VAL A 31 4.01 5.46 14.76
C VAL A 31 2.81 6.29 15.21
N GLU A 32 2.44 7.26 14.41
CA GLU A 32 1.25 8.09 14.64
C GLU A 32 0.40 8.18 13.38
N ARG A 33 -0.90 8.28 13.56
CA ARG A 33 -1.87 8.44 12.48
C ARG A 33 -1.69 9.79 11.79
N SER A 34 -1.76 9.80 10.47
CA SER A 34 -1.82 11.04 9.71
C SER A 34 -3.28 11.28 9.32
N ASN A 35 -3.89 12.32 9.90
CA ASN A 35 -5.27 12.71 9.56
C ASN A 35 -5.27 13.86 8.54
N LYS A 36 -4.33 13.84 7.58
CA LYS A 36 -4.15 14.92 6.61
C LYS A 36 -3.96 14.34 5.21
N MET A 37 -4.66 14.90 4.25
CA MET A 37 -4.35 14.75 2.86
C MET A 37 -3.16 15.63 2.51
N PHE A 38 -2.13 15.06 1.91
CA PHE A 38 -0.97 15.79 1.41
C PHE A 38 -1.14 16.07 -0.08
N ILE A 39 -0.65 17.21 -0.51
CA ILE A 39 -0.66 17.64 -1.90
C ILE A 39 0.79 17.91 -2.32
N SER A 40 1.24 17.32 -3.41
CA SER A 40 2.56 17.58 -3.95
C SER A 40 2.71 19.05 -4.32
N LYS A 41 3.81 19.67 -3.86
CA LYS A 41 4.14 21.06 -4.23
C LYS A 41 4.58 21.17 -5.69
N LYS A 42 5.18 20.11 -6.23
CA LYS A 42 5.72 20.07 -7.59
C LYS A 42 4.65 19.64 -8.61
N HIS A 43 3.80 18.70 -8.22
CA HIS A 43 2.76 18.11 -9.07
C HIS A 43 1.40 18.14 -8.34
N PRO A 44 0.65 19.27 -8.40
CA PRO A 44 -0.56 19.47 -7.57
C PRO A 44 -1.69 18.45 -7.79
N PHE A 45 -1.63 17.68 -8.86
CA PHE A 45 -2.55 16.56 -9.11
C PHE A 45 -2.23 15.31 -8.26
N MET A 46 -1.02 15.21 -7.71
CA MET A 46 -0.62 14.11 -6.85
C MET A 46 -1.06 14.36 -5.40
N LEU A 47 -1.87 13.47 -4.89
CA LEU A 47 -2.43 13.50 -3.54
C LEU A 47 -2.02 12.26 -2.77
N ALA A 48 -1.69 12.39 -1.50
CA ALA A 48 -1.36 11.27 -0.63
C ALA A 48 -2.17 11.31 0.67
N ASP A 49 -2.90 10.24 0.94
CA ASP A 49 -3.50 9.93 2.24
C ASP A 49 -2.74 8.73 2.81
N ILE A 50 -1.93 8.98 3.82
CA ILE A 50 -0.99 7.99 4.35
C ILE A 50 -1.52 7.38 5.66
N ASP A 51 -1.36 6.09 5.84
CA ASP A 51 -1.87 5.39 7.02
C ASP A 51 -1.21 5.89 8.30
N ARG A 52 0.13 5.84 8.34
CA ARG A 52 0.92 6.23 9.52
C ARG A 52 2.23 6.88 9.10
N LYS A 53 2.83 7.61 10.04
CA LYS A 53 4.22 8.07 9.95
C LYS A 53 4.97 7.72 11.24
N ILE A 54 6.28 7.57 11.14
CA ILE A 54 7.14 7.34 12.31
C ILE A 54 7.32 8.65 13.07
N VAL A 55 7.09 8.61 14.38
CA VAL A 55 7.17 9.77 15.25
C VAL A 55 8.57 10.40 15.18
N GLY A 56 8.63 11.69 14.88
CA GLY A 56 9.87 12.46 14.79
C GLY A 56 10.69 12.23 13.52
N LYS A 57 10.20 11.47 12.54
CA LYS A 57 10.91 11.20 11.28
C LYS A 57 10.04 11.51 10.07
N LYS A 58 10.70 11.74 8.92
CA LYS A 58 10.07 11.81 7.60
C LYS A 58 10.04 10.43 6.94
N ILE A 59 9.43 9.48 7.62
CA ILE A 59 9.32 8.10 7.18
C ILE A 59 7.87 7.68 7.38
N GLY A 60 7.24 7.17 6.33
CA GLY A 60 5.87 6.67 6.37
C GLY A 60 5.79 5.18 6.67
N LEU A 61 4.58 4.75 7.00
CA LEU A 61 4.24 3.35 7.15
C LEU A 61 2.92 3.10 6.43
N GLU A 62 2.94 2.21 5.45
CA GLU A 62 1.75 1.67 4.79
C GLU A 62 1.38 0.35 5.43
N CYS A 63 0.14 0.21 5.83
CA CYS A 63 -0.40 -0.94 6.54
C CYS A 63 -1.28 -1.78 5.60
N LYS A 64 -0.91 -3.03 5.38
CA LYS A 64 -1.69 -3.98 4.57
C LYS A 64 -2.17 -5.14 5.44
N ALA A 65 -3.46 -5.37 5.43
CA ALA A 65 -4.07 -6.56 6.03
C ALA A 65 -4.80 -7.35 4.96
N VAL A 66 -4.45 -8.61 4.80
CA VAL A 66 -4.94 -9.44 3.72
C VAL A 66 -5.34 -10.81 4.24
N SER A 67 -6.38 -11.39 3.68
CA SER A 67 -6.75 -12.77 3.98
C SER A 67 -5.99 -13.73 3.07
N TYR A 68 -5.60 -14.86 3.62
CA TYR A 68 -4.94 -15.94 2.90
C TYR A 68 -5.70 -16.41 1.64
N ALA A 69 -7.03 -16.38 1.68
CA ALA A 69 -7.85 -16.77 0.54
C ALA A 69 -7.63 -15.92 -0.73
N HIS A 70 -7.15 -14.67 -0.58
CA HIS A 70 -6.80 -13.80 -1.70
C HIS A 70 -5.41 -14.08 -2.31
N TRP A 71 -4.68 -15.03 -1.78
CA TRP A 71 -3.28 -15.31 -2.13
C TRP A 71 -3.09 -16.70 -2.74
N ARG A 72 -4.18 -17.39 -3.03
CA ARG A 72 -4.14 -18.63 -3.78
C ARG A 72 -3.60 -18.33 -5.16
N ASP A 73 -2.42 -18.81 -5.43
CA ASP A 73 -1.90 -18.79 -6.79
C ASP A 73 -2.47 -19.99 -7.54
N TYR A 74 -3.48 -19.73 -8.36
CA TYR A 74 -4.08 -20.74 -9.21
C TYR A 74 -3.24 -21.05 -10.47
N SER A 75 -2.15 -20.32 -10.69
CA SER A 75 -1.26 -20.55 -11.83
C SER A 75 -0.35 -21.77 -11.64
N GLU A 76 -0.14 -22.19 -10.39
CA GLU A 76 0.62 -23.39 -10.06
C GLU A 76 -0.28 -24.35 -9.29
N LEU A 77 -0.56 -25.50 -9.89
CA LEU A 77 -1.26 -26.59 -9.23
C LEU A 77 -0.25 -27.60 -8.68
N LYS A 78 -0.52 -28.14 -7.50
CA LYS A 78 0.19 -29.32 -6.96
C LYS A 78 -0.17 -30.55 -7.80
N GLU A 79 0.62 -31.62 -7.67
CA GLU A 79 0.35 -32.91 -8.33
C GLU A 79 -1.06 -33.46 -8.06
N ASP A 80 -1.68 -33.10 -6.92
CA ASP A 80 -3.05 -33.46 -6.55
C ASP A 80 -4.12 -32.52 -7.14
N GLY A 81 -3.74 -31.58 -8.01
CA GLY A 81 -4.63 -30.62 -8.64
C GLY A 81 -5.09 -29.48 -7.74
N LYS A 82 -4.54 -29.35 -6.52
CA LYS A 82 -4.83 -28.24 -5.62
C LYS A 82 -3.91 -27.05 -5.90
N PRO A 83 -4.39 -25.82 -5.72
CA PRO A 83 -3.54 -24.65 -5.89
C PRO A 83 -2.36 -24.65 -4.92
N THR A 84 -1.19 -24.27 -5.42
CA THR A 84 -0.03 -24.02 -4.57
C THR A 84 -0.27 -22.74 -3.78
N TYR A 85 0.09 -22.79 -2.52
CA TYR A 85 0.07 -21.64 -1.66
C TYR A 85 1.47 -21.03 -1.68
N LYS A 86 1.76 -20.18 -2.67
CA LYS A 86 2.95 -19.33 -2.57
C LYS A 86 2.70 -18.30 -1.49
N TYR A 87 3.49 -18.36 -0.44
CA TYR A 87 3.48 -17.34 0.60
C TYR A 87 3.71 -15.95 -0.01
N ILE A 88 2.96 -14.98 0.46
CA ILE A 88 3.07 -13.57 0.13
C ILE A 88 4.47 -13.05 0.41
N PHE A 89 5.04 -13.53 1.49
CA PHE A 89 6.29 -13.06 2.01
C PHE A 89 7.45 -13.67 1.23
N ALA A 90 8.13 -12.83 0.47
CA ALA A 90 9.50 -13.08 0.09
C ALA A 90 10.41 -12.55 1.19
N ASP A 91 11.55 -13.21 1.40
CA ASP A 91 12.58 -12.68 2.30
C ASP A 91 13.30 -11.49 1.66
N ASP A 92 13.42 -11.52 0.34
CA ASP A 92 13.92 -10.39 -0.45
C ASP A 92 12.80 -9.36 -0.68
N PRO A 93 12.99 -8.09 -0.26
CA PRO A 93 12.05 -7.01 -0.51
C PRO A 93 11.71 -6.82 -1.98
N MET A 94 12.68 -6.96 -2.88
CA MET A 94 12.46 -6.79 -4.32
C MET A 94 11.53 -7.87 -4.87
N GLU A 95 11.68 -9.11 -4.44
CA GLU A 95 10.78 -10.19 -4.85
C GLU A 95 9.34 -9.91 -4.38
N MET A 96 9.17 -9.39 -3.15
CA MET A 96 7.86 -8.97 -2.65
C MET A 96 7.25 -7.88 -3.52
N PHE A 97 8.04 -6.87 -3.92
CA PHE A 97 7.58 -5.76 -4.75
C PHE A 97 7.23 -6.22 -6.18
N LEU A 98 7.96 -7.15 -6.74
CA LEU A 98 7.63 -7.75 -8.04
C LEU A 98 6.27 -8.48 -8.01
N ARG A 99 5.94 -9.13 -6.89
CA ARG A 99 4.65 -9.80 -6.69
C ARG A 99 3.50 -8.81 -6.45
N LYS A 100 3.77 -7.68 -5.81
CA LYS A 100 2.79 -6.66 -5.40
C LYS A 100 3.19 -5.26 -5.86
N LYS A 101 3.39 -5.10 -7.15
CA LYS A 101 3.79 -3.84 -7.79
C LYS A 101 2.93 -2.66 -7.35
N GLN A 102 1.61 -2.86 -7.21
CA GLN A 102 0.71 -1.78 -6.78
C GLN A 102 1.04 -1.23 -5.39
N TRP A 103 1.54 -2.05 -4.45
CA TRP A 103 1.94 -1.57 -3.13
C TRP A 103 3.27 -0.82 -3.17
N TYR A 104 4.20 -1.32 -3.97
CA TYR A 104 5.47 -0.65 -4.21
C TYR A 104 5.25 0.73 -4.83
N PHE A 105 4.52 0.82 -5.94
CA PHE A 105 4.24 2.11 -6.58
C PHE A 105 3.39 3.03 -5.73
N GLN A 106 2.52 2.53 -4.87
CA GLN A 106 1.79 3.34 -3.90
C GLN A 106 2.74 4.06 -2.94
N VAL A 107 3.74 3.37 -2.39
CA VAL A 107 4.70 4.01 -1.47
C VAL A 107 5.68 4.92 -2.21
N GLN A 108 6.08 4.61 -3.45
CA GLN A 108 6.85 5.52 -4.30
C GLN A 108 6.08 6.81 -4.62
N HIS A 109 4.78 6.69 -4.93
CA HIS A 109 3.89 7.84 -5.09
C HIS A 109 3.83 8.72 -3.84
N TYR A 110 3.74 8.12 -2.66
CA TYR A 110 3.74 8.85 -1.40
C TYR A 110 5.08 9.57 -1.16
N MET A 111 6.20 8.90 -1.43
CA MET A 111 7.52 9.52 -1.33
C MET A 111 7.69 10.66 -2.33
N ALA A 112 7.20 10.51 -3.55
CA ALA A 112 7.18 11.58 -4.55
C ALA A 112 6.34 12.78 -4.12
N THR A 113 5.15 12.52 -3.56
CA THR A 113 4.20 13.57 -3.13
C THR A 113 4.72 14.38 -1.94
N LEU A 114 5.32 13.70 -0.94
CA LEU A 114 5.79 14.32 0.30
C LEU A 114 7.25 14.80 0.25
N GLY A 115 8.03 14.36 -0.73
CA GLY A 115 9.47 14.57 -0.78
C GLY A 115 10.21 13.84 0.35
N TRP A 116 9.78 12.60 0.64
CA TRP A 116 10.43 11.75 1.64
C TRP A 116 11.25 10.67 0.94
N GLU A 117 12.28 10.16 1.66
CA GLU A 117 13.27 9.22 1.11
C GLU A 117 13.03 7.77 1.50
N GLU A 118 12.22 7.53 2.54
CA GLU A 118 12.06 6.22 3.13
C GLU A 118 10.59 5.93 3.48
N TRP A 119 10.22 4.67 3.38
CA TRP A 119 8.91 4.16 3.75
C TRP A 119 9.01 2.75 4.31
N TYR A 120 8.06 2.36 5.15
CA TYR A 120 7.87 0.96 5.51
C TYR A 120 6.54 0.46 4.95
N LEU A 121 6.55 -0.75 4.41
CA LEU A 121 5.37 -1.52 4.05
C LEU A 121 5.23 -2.65 5.07
N ALA A 122 4.20 -2.64 5.90
CA ALA A 122 3.91 -3.68 6.87
C ALA A 122 2.67 -4.48 6.44
N VAL A 123 2.80 -5.79 6.46
CA VAL A 123 1.78 -6.72 5.94
C VAL A 123 1.43 -7.74 7.00
N LEU A 124 0.14 -7.83 7.32
CA LEU A 124 -0.47 -8.85 8.16
C LEU A 124 -1.31 -9.77 7.30
N VAL A 125 -1.06 -11.06 7.39
CA VAL A 125 -1.81 -12.09 6.67
C VAL A 125 -2.58 -12.94 7.65
N PHE A 126 -3.90 -12.96 7.53
CA PHE A 126 -4.76 -13.86 8.29
C PHE A 126 -4.80 -15.24 7.62
N LEU A 127 -4.40 -16.27 8.33
CA LEU A 127 -4.41 -17.64 7.84
C LEU A 127 -5.83 -18.23 7.82
N GLU A 128 -6.07 -19.22 6.97
CA GLU A 128 -7.42 -19.73 6.67
C GLU A 128 -8.05 -20.52 7.84
N TYR A 129 -7.23 -21.04 8.75
CA TYR A 129 -7.67 -21.89 9.85
C TYR A 129 -7.12 -21.39 11.18
N GLY A 130 -8.01 -20.87 12.00
CA GLY A 130 -7.73 -20.56 13.38
C GLY A 130 -7.33 -19.10 13.63
N ASP A 131 -6.81 -18.88 14.80
CA ASP A 131 -6.40 -17.57 15.32
C ASP A 131 -4.96 -17.21 14.88
N ASP A 132 -4.47 -17.80 13.80
CA ASP A 132 -3.08 -17.68 13.37
C ASP A 132 -2.91 -16.63 12.27
N TYR A 133 -1.81 -15.92 12.31
CA TYR A 133 -1.47 -14.87 11.37
C TYR A 133 0.04 -14.82 11.15
N ASP A 134 0.45 -14.31 9.98
CA ASP A 134 1.83 -13.99 9.66
C ASP A 134 2.01 -12.48 9.51
N PHE A 135 3.14 -11.95 10.01
CA PHE A 135 3.47 -10.54 9.94
C PHE A 135 4.88 -10.34 9.41
N LYS A 136 5.02 -9.47 8.41
CA LYS A 136 6.32 -8.98 7.91
C LYS A 136 6.27 -7.50 7.61
N TYR A 137 7.43 -6.86 7.64
CA TYR A 137 7.58 -5.50 7.17
C TYR A 137 8.80 -5.38 6.26
N TYR A 138 8.73 -4.45 5.33
CA TYR A 138 9.75 -4.18 4.34
C TYR A 138 10.13 -2.71 4.39
N HIS A 139 11.43 -2.43 4.35
CA HIS A 139 11.94 -1.10 4.18
C HIS A 139 12.02 -0.78 2.69
N VAL A 140 11.45 0.35 2.30
CA VAL A 140 11.40 0.83 0.92
C VAL A 140 12.13 2.15 0.85
N THR A 141 13.11 2.25 -0.02
CA THR A 141 13.79 3.50 -0.34
C THR A 141 13.19 4.13 -1.59
N ARG A 142 13.31 5.44 -1.65
CA ARG A 142 12.92 6.23 -2.80
C ARG A 142 13.73 5.81 -4.03
N ASP A 143 13.05 5.62 -5.15
CA ASP A 143 13.64 5.32 -6.45
C ASP A 143 13.25 6.43 -7.45
N GLU A 144 14.24 7.18 -7.91
CA GLU A 144 13.97 8.34 -8.77
C GLU A 144 13.56 7.95 -10.20
N ASP A 145 14.04 6.81 -10.70
CA ASP A 145 13.69 6.35 -12.05
C ASP A 145 12.24 5.83 -12.08
N ASP A 146 11.86 5.05 -11.08
CA ASP A 146 10.49 4.57 -10.92
C ASP A 146 9.52 5.73 -10.65
N ILE A 147 9.93 6.71 -9.83
CA ILE A 147 9.13 7.91 -9.56
C ILE A 147 8.97 8.76 -10.82
N ALA A 148 10.01 8.94 -11.63
CA ALA A 148 9.89 9.70 -12.87
C ALA A 148 8.88 9.04 -13.82
N ALA A 149 8.97 7.72 -14.02
CA ALA A 149 8.02 6.98 -14.83
C ALA A 149 6.57 7.04 -14.28
N LEU A 150 6.43 6.98 -12.97
CA LEU A 150 5.12 7.10 -12.29
C LEU A 150 4.51 8.49 -12.49
N VAL A 151 5.28 9.55 -12.29
CA VAL A 151 4.83 10.94 -12.47
C VAL A 151 4.39 11.20 -13.90
N ASP A 152 5.16 10.74 -14.90
CA ASP A 152 4.81 10.88 -16.33
C ASP A 152 3.48 10.17 -16.64
N ALA A 153 3.27 8.98 -16.10
CA ALA A 153 2.03 8.23 -16.28
C ALA A 153 0.82 8.92 -15.62
N GLU A 154 0.99 9.42 -14.39
CA GLU A 154 -0.06 10.13 -13.65
C GLU A 154 -0.38 11.48 -14.28
N GLU A 155 0.60 12.24 -14.78
CA GLU A 155 0.40 13.51 -15.48
C GLU A 155 -0.37 13.27 -16.78
N SER A 156 -0.01 12.26 -17.56
CA SER A 156 -0.75 11.86 -18.75
C SER A 156 -2.20 11.50 -18.44
N PHE A 157 -2.43 10.70 -17.40
CA PHE A 157 -3.77 10.36 -16.96
C PHE A 157 -4.57 11.59 -16.53
N TRP A 158 -3.96 12.48 -15.74
CA TRP A 158 -4.61 13.71 -15.29
C TRP A 158 -4.96 14.64 -16.45
N GLY A 159 -4.12 14.73 -17.48
CA GLY A 159 -4.42 15.45 -18.71
C GLY A 159 -5.72 14.98 -19.36
N HIS A 160 -5.91 13.66 -19.50
CA HIS A 160 -7.16 13.11 -20.03
C HIS A 160 -8.38 13.36 -19.13
N VAL A 161 -8.19 13.41 -17.81
CA VAL A 161 -9.29 13.73 -16.87
C VAL A 161 -9.74 15.18 -17.05
N THR A 162 -8.79 16.12 -17.14
CA THR A 162 -9.09 17.56 -17.29
C THR A 162 -9.71 17.86 -18.63
N GLU A 163 -9.22 17.28 -19.73
CA GLU A 163 -9.84 17.42 -21.07
C GLU A 163 -11.31 16.96 -21.08
N ARG A 164 -11.63 15.83 -20.44
CA ARG A 164 -13.01 15.37 -20.32
C ARG A 164 -13.88 16.29 -19.48
N TYR A 165 -13.32 16.82 -18.39
CA TYR A 165 -14.06 17.75 -17.52
C TYR A 165 -14.43 19.04 -18.25
N ASP A 166 -13.53 19.57 -19.08
CA ASP A 166 -13.77 20.78 -19.86
C ASP A 166 -14.85 20.57 -20.93
N ILE A 167 -14.92 19.40 -21.56
CA ILE A 167 -15.96 19.03 -22.51
C ILE A 167 -17.34 19.01 -21.82
N TRP A 168 -17.44 18.45 -20.61
CA TRP A 168 -18.71 18.38 -19.87
C TRP A 168 -19.22 19.75 -19.41
N ASN A 169 -18.34 20.69 -19.12
CA ASN A 169 -18.71 22.04 -18.70
C ASN A 169 -19.07 22.97 -19.88
N GLN A 170 -18.88 22.55 -21.12
CA GLN A 170 -19.24 23.29 -22.33
C GLN A 170 -20.61 22.89 -22.92
N ILE A 171 -21.24 21.87 -22.38
CA ILE A 171 -22.58 21.38 -22.75
C ILE A 171 -23.61 21.89 -21.73
#